data_687fb1ecdf7a26605ec7b62dea85f8af
#
_entry.id   687fb1ecdf7a26605ec7b62dea85f8af
#
_cell.length_a   1.000
_cell.length_b   1.000
_cell.length_c   1.000
_cell.angle_alpha   90.00
_cell.angle_beta   90.00
_cell.angle_gamma   90.00
#
_symmetry.space_group_name_H-M   'P 1'
#
loop_
_entity.id
_entity.type
_entity.pdbx_description
1 polymer ?
#
loop_
_entity_poly.entity_id
_entity_poly.type
_entity_poly.pdbx_seq_one_letter_code
_entity_poly.pdbx_strand_id
1 'polypeptide(L)'
;MSNQLAVLFPGIGYHIDKPLLYYSAKLARARGCDLLAVQYPALPTGLRDHAEKIEQAVQTALSAAEEQLAAIDWTAYDRVFFLSKSIGTAIAARYAVRQGIHPRQVYYTPIEQALPYLDPTGIAFHGTADPWADTEMIINGCRKIGILLYLTENANHSMETGDTLHDIFILHDIMDETAHWMDSPA
;
A
#
# COMPACT_ATOMS: atom_id res chain seq x y z
N MET A 1 -17.50 -20.60 5.77
CA MET A 1 -17.08 -19.17 5.78
C MET A 1 -15.74 -19.13 5.10
N SER A 2 -15.52 -18.24 4.16
CA SER A 2 -14.20 -18.12 3.51
C SER A 2 -13.19 -17.58 4.52
N ASN A 3 -12.00 -18.18 4.55
CA ASN A 3 -10.91 -17.74 5.42
C ASN A 3 -10.14 -16.63 4.69
N GLN A 4 -10.15 -15.40 5.19
CA GLN A 4 -9.53 -14.25 4.52
C GLN A 4 -8.58 -13.52 5.46
N LEU A 5 -7.46 -13.08 4.93
CA LEU A 5 -6.46 -12.30 5.68
C LEU A 5 -6.18 -10.98 4.98
N ALA A 6 -6.15 -9.89 5.73
CA ALA A 6 -5.63 -8.62 5.25
C ALA A 6 -4.39 -8.21 6.08
N VAL A 7 -3.28 -7.99 5.37
CA VAL A 7 -2.02 -7.52 5.96
C VAL A 7 -1.82 -6.06 5.62
N LEU A 8 -1.60 -5.24 6.65
CA LEU A 8 -1.36 -3.81 6.51
C LEU A 8 0.14 -3.53 6.56
N PHE A 9 0.63 -2.80 5.55
CA PHE A 9 2.01 -2.35 5.44
C PHE A 9 2.05 -0.82 5.56
N PRO A 10 2.33 -0.26 6.75
CA PRO A 10 2.31 1.17 6.98
C PRO A 10 3.44 1.92 6.28
N GLY A 11 3.32 3.25 6.22
CA GLY A 11 4.38 4.14 5.81
C GLY A 11 5.20 4.67 6.98
N ILE A 12 6.30 5.36 6.69
CA ILE A 12 7.07 6.10 7.71
C ILE A 12 6.23 7.31 8.14
N GLY A 13 5.92 7.39 9.45
CA GLY A 13 5.03 8.43 9.99
C GLY A 13 3.57 8.30 9.58
N TYR A 14 3.22 7.28 8.80
CA TYR A 14 1.85 6.97 8.40
C TYR A 14 1.46 5.58 8.94
N HIS A 15 1.13 5.52 10.24
CA HIS A 15 0.75 4.29 10.92
C HIS A 15 -0.67 3.83 10.57
N ILE A 16 -1.06 2.66 11.04
CA ILE A 16 -2.33 2.00 10.70
C ILE A 16 -3.59 2.76 11.17
N ASP A 17 -3.48 3.68 12.13
CA ASP A 17 -4.59 4.52 12.59
C ASP A 17 -4.78 5.80 11.74
N LYS A 18 -3.95 6.02 10.73
CA LYS A 18 -4.13 7.09 9.76
C LYS A 18 -5.21 6.71 8.74
N PRO A 19 -5.95 7.71 8.18
CA PRO A 19 -7.21 7.48 7.47
C PRO A 19 -7.19 6.37 6.42
N LEU A 20 -6.23 6.36 5.48
CA LEU A 20 -6.20 5.38 4.40
C LEU A 20 -6.11 3.94 4.93
N LEU A 21 -5.19 3.65 5.86
CA LEU A 21 -5.02 2.31 6.40
C LEU A 21 -6.10 1.96 7.43
N TYR A 22 -6.52 2.93 8.24
CA TYR A 22 -7.58 2.74 9.22
C TYR A 22 -8.90 2.31 8.58
N TYR A 23 -9.34 3.04 7.53
CA TYR A 23 -10.58 2.69 6.85
C TYR A 23 -10.44 1.44 5.98
N SER A 24 -9.28 1.22 5.35
CA SER A 24 -9.01 -0.05 4.64
C SER A 24 -9.11 -1.26 5.56
N ALA A 25 -8.57 -1.15 6.80
CA ALA A 25 -8.71 -2.20 7.81
C ALA A 25 -10.17 -2.45 8.19
N LYS A 26 -10.99 -1.38 8.29
CA LYS A 26 -12.43 -1.51 8.52
C LYS A 26 -13.16 -2.18 7.36
N LEU A 27 -12.82 -1.83 6.12
CA LEU A 27 -13.37 -2.49 4.93
C LEU A 27 -13.05 -3.99 4.90
N ALA A 28 -11.80 -4.34 5.23
CA ALA A 28 -11.37 -5.74 5.31
C ALA A 28 -12.12 -6.51 6.43
N ARG A 29 -12.22 -5.92 7.63
CA ARG A 29 -12.99 -6.54 8.74
C ARG A 29 -14.45 -6.74 8.39
N ALA A 30 -15.09 -5.78 7.72
CA ALA A 30 -16.49 -5.90 7.30
C ALA A 30 -16.71 -7.07 6.32
N ARG A 31 -15.64 -7.52 5.64
CA ARG A 31 -15.62 -8.67 4.73
C ARG A 31 -15.18 -9.98 5.42
N GLY A 32 -15.00 -9.95 6.73
CA GLY A 32 -14.61 -11.13 7.51
C GLY A 32 -13.12 -11.46 7.44
N CYS A 33 -12.26 -10.51 7.03
CA CYS A 33 -10.83 -10.75 7.06
C CYS A 33 -10.28 -10.68 8.49
N ASP A 34 -9.39 -11.61 8.82
CA ASP A 34 -8.44 -11.43 9.90
C ASP A 34 -7.49 -10.29 9.52
N LEU A 35 -7.00 -9.55 10.53
CA LEU A 35 -6.08 -8.43 10.28
C LEU A 35 -4.74 -8.67 10.94
N LEU A 36 -3.68 -8.38 10.18
CA LEU A 36 -2.34 -8.30 10.70
C LEU A 36 -1.70 -6.98 10.23
N ALA A 37 -0.98 -6.30 11.11
CA ALA A 37 -0.24 -5.09 10.76
C ALA A 37 1.26 -5.34 10.97
N VAL A 38 2.03 -5.14 9.91
CA VAL A 38 3.48 -5.24 9.98
C VAL A 38 4.04 -4.05 10.75
N GLN A 39 5.00 -4.30 11.62
CA GLN A 39 5.71 -3.28 12.37
C GLN A 39 7.16 -3.21 11.89
N TYR A 40 7.67 -2.00 11.75
CA TYR A 40 9.06 -1.80 11.36
C TYR A 40 9.90 -1.34 12.56
N PRO A 41 11.19 -1.72 12.60
CA PRO A 41 12.13 -1.10 13.54
C PRO A 41 12.26 0.40 13.24
N ALA A 42 12.98 1.12 14.09
CA ALA A 42 13.29 2.52 13.83
C ALA A 42 14.01 2.65 12.47
N LEU A 43 13.35 3.32 11.53
CA LEU A 43 13.91 3.56 10.19
C LEU A 43 14.67 4.89 10.18
N PRO A 44 15.66 5.07 9.27
CA PRO A 44 16.40 6.32 9.15
C PRO A 44 15.47 7.52 8.93
N THR A 45 15.87 8.69 9.43
CA THR A 45 15.22 9.97 9.16
C THR A 45 15.86 10.67 7.96
N GLY A 46 15.19 11.71 7.42
CA GLY A 46 15.74 12.49 6.31
C GLY A 46 15.89 11.66 5.03
N LEU A 47 14.90 10.82 4.72
CA LEU A 47 14.91 9.95 3.56
C LEU A 47 14.57 10.67 2.26
N ARG A 48 13.82 11.77 2.34
CA ARG A 48 13.41 12.53 1.16
C ARG A 48 14.64 12.95 0.33
N ASP A 49 14.56 12.79 -0.97
CA ASP A 49 15.62 13.08 -1.94
C ASP A 49 16.89 12.22 -1.83
N HIS A 50 16.82 11.11 -1.05
CA HIS A 50 17.93 10.18 -0.85
C HIS A 50 17.53 8.74 -1.23
N ALA A 51 17.53 8.42 -2.52
CA ALA A 51 17.10 7.11 -3.04
C ALA A 51 17.81 5.92 -2.36
N GLU A 52 19.12 6.05 -2.09
CA GLU A 52 19.90 4.99 -1.41
C GLU A 52 19.44 4.75 0.03
N LYS A 53 19.10 5.83 0.76
CA LYS A 53 18.59 5.72 2.13
C LYS A 53 17.19 5.12 2.14
N ILE A 54 16.34 5.48 1.16
CA ILE A 54 15.02 4.88 0.99
C ILE A 54 15.19 3.38 0.73
N GLU A 55 16.10 2.98 -0.16
CA GLU A 55 16.35 1.57 -0.45
C GLU A 55 16.84 0.81 0.79
N GLN A 56 17.74 1.37 1.59
CA GLN A 56 18.18 0.78 2.86
C GLN A 56 17.02 0.63 3.85
N ALA A 57 16.15 1.65 3.96
CA ALA A 57 14.95 1.60 4.80
C ALA A 57 13.98 0.51 4.33
N VAL A 58 13.78 0.37 3.00
CA VAL A 58 12.96 -0.71 2.42
C VAL A 58 13.55 -2.08 2.78
N GLN A 59 14.85 -2.29 2.63
CA GLN A 59 15.48 -3.59 2.96
C GLN A 59 15.35 -3.92 4.45
N THR A 60 15.60 -2.95 5.33
CA THR A 60 15.46 -3.13 6.78
C THR A 60 14.04 -3.50 7.16
N ALA A 61 13.05 -2.76 6.64
CA ALA A 61 11.65 -3.00 6.92
C ALA A 61 11.13 -4.32 6.28
N LEU A 62 11.65 -4.69 5.10
CA LEU A 62 11.32 -5.94 4.45
C LEU A 62 11.80 -7.15 5.26
N SER A 63 13.03 -7.12 5.79
CA SER A 63 13.53 -8.17 6.66
C SER A 63 12.65 -8.33 7.91
N ALA A 64 12.23 -7.22 8.53
CA ALA A 64 11.33 -7.27 9.67
C ALA A 64 9.94 -7.83 9.30
N ALA A 65 9.43 -7.52 8.10
CA ALA A 65 8.19 -8.10 7.60
C ALA A 65 8.33 -9.62 7.37
N GLU A 66 9.45 -10.06 6.78
CA GLU A 66 9.74 -11.48 6.55
C GLU A 66 9.75 -12.28 7.87
N GLU A 67 10.38 -11.74 8.92
CA GLU A 67 10.37 -12.36 10.25
C GLU A 67 8.96 -12.46 10.86
N GLN A 68 8.18 -11.38 10.80
CA GLN A 68 6.84 -11.32 11.40
C GLN A 68 5.84 -12.22 10.67
N LEU A 69 6.00 -12.36 9.36
CA LEU A 69 5.08 -13.13 8.52
C LEU A 69 5.54 -14.57 8.28
N ALA A 70 6.71 -14.97 8.80
CA ALA A 70 7.33 -16.28 8.56
C ALA A 70 6.47 -17.49 8.98
N ALA A 71 5.63 -17.32 10.00
CA ALA A 71 4.77 -18.37 10.51
C ALA A 71 3.42 -18.50 9.79
N ILE A 72 3.13 -17.62 8.82
CA ILE A 72 1.84 -17.61 8.12
C ILE A 72 1.84 -18.68 7.02
N ASP A 73 0.89 -19.59 7.12
CA ASP A 73 0.55 -20.49 6.02
C ASP A 73 -0.42 -19.76 5.07
N TRP A 74 0.13 -19.19 4.01
CA TRP A 74 -0.64 -18.45 3.00
C TRP A 74 -1.67 -19.31 2.28
N THR A 75 -1.45 -20.63 2.21
CA THR A 75 -2.36 -21.57 1.53
C THR A 75 -3.61 -21.86 2.37
N ALA A 76 -3.60 -21.51 3.65
CA ALA A 76 -4.75 -21.66 4.54
C ALA A 76 -5.85 -20.60 4.30
N TYR A 77 -5.57 -19.58 3.47
CA TYR A 77 -6.50 -18.48 3.20
C TYR A 77 -7.06 -18.58 1.78
N ASP A 78 -8.38 -18.45 1.65
CA ASP A 78 -9.06 -18.37 0.35
C ASP A 78 -8.76 -17.07 -0.39
N ARG A 79 -8.53 -15.97 0.38
CA ARG A 79 -8.17 -14.64 -0.13
C ARG A 79 -7.19 -13.96 0.82
N VAL A 80 -6.17 -13.35 0.22
CA VAL A 80 -5.19 -12.54 0.95
C VAL A 80 -5.16 -11.14 0.33
N PHE A 81 -5.26 -10.11 1.18
CA PHE A 81 -5.14 -8.70 0.78
C PHE A 81 -3.90 -8.08 1.40
N PHE A 82 -3.13 -7.34 0.62
CA PHE A 82 -2.09 -6.45 1.12
C PHE A 82 -2.53 -5.01 0.93
N LEU A 83 -2.65 -4.28 2.03
CA LEU A 83 -3.10 -2.89 2.08
C LEU A 83 -1.89 -2.04 2.49
N SER A 84 -1.31 -1.32 1.55
CA SER A 84 0.02 -0.75 1.72
C SER A 84 0.07 0.74 1.46
N LYS A 85 0.94 1.47 2.17
CA LYS A 85 1.09 2.93 2.09
C LYS A 85 2.55 3.34 1.97
N SER A 86 2.88 4.20 1.02
CA SER A 86 4.22 4.81 0.90
C SER A 86 5.31 3.73 0.79
N ILE A 87 6.34 3.78 1.65
CA ILE A 87 7.39 2.74 1.71
C ILE A 87 6.79 1.33 1.88
N GLY A 88 5.65 1.22 2.58
CA GLY A 88 4.92 -0.04 2.73
C GLY A 88 4.52 -0.67 1.40
N THR A 89 4.34 0.13 0.32
CA THR A 89 4.03 -0.39 -1.02
C THR A 89 5.20 -1.17 -1.61
N ALA A 90 6.42 -0.67 -1.42
CA ALA A 90 7.63 -1.37 -1.86
C ALA A 90 7.88 -2.65 -1.03
N ILE A 91 7.61 -2.58 0.27
CA ILE A 91 7.78 -3.72 1.17
C ILE A 91 6.77 -4.81 0.83
N ALA A 92 5.48 -4.48 0.72
CA ALA A 92 4.41 -5.42 0.38
C ALA A 92 4.64 -6.12 -0.96
N ALA A 93 4.94 -5.32 -2.00
CA ALA A 93 5.18 -5.84 -3.35
C ALA A 93 6.41 -6.76 -3.40
N ARG A 94 7.55 -6.34 -2.80
CA ARG A 94 8.77 -7.16 -2.75
C ARG A 94 8.59 -8.43 -1.93
N TYR A 95 7.86 -8.33 -0.81
CA TYR A 95 7.54 -9.49 0.02
C TYR A 95 6.75 -10.52 -0.80
N ALA A 96 5.69 -10.10 -1.48
CA ALA A 96 4.88 -10.99 -2.31
C ALA A 96 5.74 -11.72 -3.38
N VAL A 97 6.59 -10.98 -4.09
CA VAL A 97 7.51 -11.55 -5.09
C VAL A 97 8.49 -12.54 -4.47
N ARG A 98 9.11 -12.21 -3.33
CA ARG A 98 10.10 -13.08 -2.65
C ARG A 98 9.48 -14.37 -2.13
N GLN A 99 8.24 -14.29 -1.64
CA GLN A 99 7.51 -15.46 -1.11
C GLN A 99 6.80 -16.27 -2.21
N GLY A 100 6.77 -15.78 -3.46
CA GLY A 100 6.05 -16.42 -4.55
C GLY A 100 4.55 -16.50 -4.32
N ILE A 101 3.97 -15.52 -3.61
CA ILE A 101 2.53 -15.43 -3.35
C ILE A 101 1.89 -14.31 -4.17
N HIS A 102 0.60 -14.42 -4.42
CA HIS A 102 -0.17 -13.47 -5.23
C HIS A 102 -1.35 -12.88 -4.43
N PRO A 103 -1.07 -12.09 -3.38
CA PRO A 103 -2.12 -11.40 -2.65
C PRO A 103 -2.76 -10.33 -3.54
N ARG A 104 -4.01 -10.01 -3.29
CA ARG A 104 -4.63 -8.81 -3.88
C ARG A 104 -4.05 -7.57 -3.22
N GLN A 105 -3.56 -6.61 -3.99
CA GLN A 105 -2.76 -5.50 -3.45
C GLN A 105 -3.36 -4.13 -3.75
N VAL A 106 -3.49 -3.30 -2.71
CA VAL A 106 -3.83 -1.88 -2.81
C VAL A 106 -2.60 -1.06 -2.43
N TYR A 107 -2.21 -0.16 -3.32
CA TYR A 107 -1.03 0.68 -3.18
C TYR A 107 -1.42 2.15 -3.00
N TYR A 108 -1.43 2.64 -1.77
CA TYR A 108 -1.68 4.05 -1.49
C TYR A 108 -0.36 4.83 -1.58
N THR A 109 -0.31 5.79 -2.48
CA THR A 109 0.86 6.62 -2.78
C THR A 109 2.16 5.80 -2.88
N PRO A 110 2.24 4.93 -3.90
CA PRO A 110 3.43 4.13 -4.11
C PRO A 110 4.66 5.03 -4.33
N ILE A 111 5.81 4.55 -3.86
CA ILE A 111 7.11 5.16 -4.13
C ILE A 111 7.78 4.46 -5.32
N GLU A 112 8.77 5.11 -5.93
CA GLU A 112 9.46 4.60 -7.12
C GLU A 112 10.08 3.22 -6.91
N GLN A 113 10.58 2.94 -5.69
CA GLN A 113 11.16 1.65 -5.32
C GLN A 113 10.15 0.50 -5.33
N ALA A 114 8.85 0.79 -5.37
CA ALA A 114 7.81 -0.22 -5.50
C ALA A 114 7.60 -0.65 -6.96
N LEU A 115 7.77 0.26 -7.94
CA LEU A 115 7.39 0.08 -9.33
C LEU A 115 7.86 -1.25 -9.97
N PRO A 116 9.10 -1.71 -9.75
CA PRO A 116 9.56 -2.96 -10.37
C PRO A 116 8.86 -4.23 -9.85
N TYR A 117 8.11 -4.13 -8.77
CA TYR A 117 7.54 -5.26 -8.03
C TYR A 117 6.01 -5.21 -7.92
N LEU A 118 5.36 -4.12 -8.40
CA LEU A 118 3.91 -4.00 -8.33
C LEU A 118 3.23 -5.11 -9.15
N ASP A 119 2.18 -5.68 -8.59
CA ASP A 119 1.34 -6.67 -9.28
C ASP A 119 0.34 -5.94 -10.19
N PRO A 120 0.27 -6.28 -11.50
CA PRO A 120 -0.63 -5.61 -12.44
C PRO A 120 -2.12 -5.79 -12.10
N THR A 121 -2.48 -6.80 -11.31
CA THR A 121 -3.86 -7.03 -10.87
C THR A 121 -4.27 -6.17 -9.68
N GLY A 122 -3.32 -5.46 -9.07
CA GLY A 122 -3.57 -4.51 -7.99
C GLY A 122 -4.17 -3.19 -8.46
N ILE A 123 -4.45 -2.29 -7.51
CA ILE A 123 -4.83 -0.89 -7.77
C ILE A 123 -3.90 0.06 -7.02
N ALA A 124 -3.68 1.23 -7.61
CA ALA A 124 -2.84 2.27 -7.01
C ALA A 124 -3.55 3.62 -6.95
N PHE A 125 -3.25 4.42 -5.93
CA PHE A 125 -3.74 5.78 -5.75
C PHE A 125 -2.55 6.72 -5.58
N HIS A 126 -2.55 7.86 -6.30
CA HIS A 126 -1.45 8.81 -6.22
C HIS A 126 -1.96 10.24 -6.33
N GLY A 127 -1.38 11.15 -5.53
CA GLY A 127 -1.67 12.57 -5.55
C GLY A 127 -0.69 13.33 -6.44
N THR A 128 -1.18 14.21 -7.31
CA THR A 128 -0.31 14.91 -8.27
C THR A 128 0.62 15.96 -7.64
N ALA A 129 0.39 16.34 -6.39
CA ALA A 129 1.26 17.20 -5.60
C ALA A 129 2.06 16.41 -4.53
N ASP A 130 2.25 15.10 -4.73
CA ASP A 130 3.03 14.27 -3.82
C ASP A 130 4.52 14.62 -3.88
N PRO A 131 5.13 15.09 -2.78
CA PRO A 131 6.53 15.48 -2.78
C PRO A 131 7.51 14.31 -2.54
N TRP A 132 7.01 13.07 -2.37
CA TRP A 132 7.82 11.89 -2.05
C TRP A 132 8.12 11.00 -3.25
N ALA A 133 7.39 11.18 -4.35
CA ALA A 133 7.59 10.42 -5.56
C ALA A 133 7.36 11.31 -6.78
N ASP A 134 8.15 11.10 -7.82
CA ASP A 134 7.94 11.78 -9.09
C ASP A 134 6.65 11.26 -9.75
N THR A 135 5.67 12.16 -9.90
CA THR A 135 4.34 11.82 -10.44
C THR A 135 4.43 11.22 -11.84
N GLU A 136 5.30 11.75 -12.70
CA GLU A 136 5.51 11.22 -14.07
C GLU A 136 6.09 9.81 -14.03
N MET A 137 7.04 9.55 -13.15
CA MET A 137 7.61 8.20 -12.97
C MET A 137 6.55 7.21 -12.48
N ILE A 138 5.69 7.61 -11.52
CA ILE A 138 4.59 6.76 -11.03
C ILE A 138 3.59 6.47 -12.15
N ILE A 139 3.14 7.49 -12.89
CA ILE A 139 2.20 7.33 -14.01
C ILE A 139 2.79 6.39 -15.08
N ASN A 140 4.01 6.64 -15.50
CA ASN A 140 4.65 5.85 -16.55
C ASN A 140 4.95 4.42 -16.09
N GLY A 141 5.38 4.25 -14.83
CA GLY A 141 5.60 2.94 -14.23
C GLY A 141 4.32 2.11 -14.15
N CYS A 142 3.25 2.67 -13.61
CA CYS A 142 1.95 2.00 -13.53
C CYS A 142 1.39 1.65 -14.91
N ARG A 143 1.49 2.56 -15.87
CA ARG A 143 1.06 2.32 -17.27
C ARG A 143 1.85 1.17 -17.91
N LYS A 144 3.17 1.13 -17.72
CA LYS A 144 4.04 0.08 -18.27
C LYS A 144 3.71 -1.30 -17.71
N ILE A 145 3.33 -1.36 -16.44
CA ILE A 145 2.96 -2.60 -15.75
C ILE A 145 1.52 -3.00 -16.09
N GLY A 146 0.66 -2.04 -16.44
CA GLY A 146 -0.77 -2.26 -16.69
C GLY A 146 -1.64 -2.19 -15.43
N ILE A 147 -1.13 -1.60 -14.34
CA ILE A 147 -1.88 -1.43 -13.10
C ILE A 147 -2.85 -0.25 -13.20
N LEU A 148 -4.04 -0.39 -12.64
CA LEU A 148 -5.03 0.68 -12.56
C LEU A 148 -4.57 1.73 -11.55
N LEU A 149 -4.31 2.95 -12.05
CA LEU A 149 -3.86 4.09 -11.24
C LEU A 149 -4.95 5.15 -11.18
N TYR A 150 -5.38 5.50 -9.95
CA TYR A 150 -6.27 6.63 -9.65
C TYR A 150 -5.42 7.85 -9.26
N LEU A 151 -5.56 8.93 -10.03
CA LEU A 151 -4.87 10.18 -9.77
C LEU A 151 -5.82 11.18 -9.10
N THR A 152 -5.35 11.80 -8.01
CA THR A 152 -6.05 12.90 -7.34
C THR A 152 -5.27 14.18 -7.54
N GLU A 153 -5.90 15.13 -8.24
CA GLU A 153 -5.28 16.42 -8.54
C GLU A 153 -5.01 17.22 -7.27
N ASN A 154 -3.82 17.84 -7.20
CA ASN A 154 -3.34 18.64 -6.07
C ASN A 154 -3.26 17.92 -4.70
N ALA A 155 -3.49 16.62 -4.64
CA ALA A 155 -3.33 15.88 -3.39
C ALA A 155 -1.85 15.57 -3.12
N ASN A 156 -1.49 15.65 -1.85
CA ASN A 156 -0.15 15.36 -1.35
C ASN A 156 0.06 13.85 -1.08
N HIS A 157 1.17 13.51 -0.43
CA HIS A 157 1.50 12.13 -0.05
C HIS A 157 0.50 11.47 0.92
N SER A 158 -0.35 12.21 1.61
CA SER A 158 -1.43 11.69 2.45
C SER A 158 -2.79 11.62 1.73
N MET A 159 -2.83 11.96 0.44
CA MET A 159 -4.04 12.16 -0.36
C MET A 159 -4.91 13.32 0.16
N GLU A 160 -4.25 14.41 0.60
CA GLU A 160 -4.88 15.61 1.13
C GLU A 160 -4.47 16.83 0.29
N THR A 161 -5.41 17.74 0.08
CA THR A 161 -5.21 19.01 -0.67
C THR A 161 -5.03 20.22 0.26
N GLY A 162 -5.36 20.04 1.55
CA GLY A 162 -5.37 21.10 2.56
C GLY A 162 -6.75 21.73 2.78
N ASP A 163 -7.76 21.36 1.98
CA ASP A 163 -9.16 21.64 2.27
C ASP A 163 -9.78 20.42 2.96
N THR A 164 -10.02 20.52 4.26
CA THR A 164 -10.46 19.39 5.08
C THR A 164 -11.75 18.73 4.57
N LEU A 165 -12.73 19.51 4.09
CA LEU A 165 -13.99 18.93 3.60
C LEU A 165 -13.78 18.23 2.26
N HIS A 166 -12.98 18.81 1.39
CA HIS A 166 -12.59 18.18 0.13
C HIS A 166 -11.77 16.91 0.36
N ASP A 167 -10.83 16.94 1.31
CA ASP A 167 -10.02 15.77 1.68
C ASP A 167 -10.86 14.60 2.20
N ILE A 168 -11.98 14.87 2.90
CA ILE A 168 -12.93 13.84 3.33
C ILE A 168 -13.64 13.21 2.11
N PHE A 169 -13.98 13.98 1.09
CA PHE A 169 -14.56 13.44 -0.15
C PHE A 169 -13.53 12.60 -0.92
N ILE A 170 -12.29 13.08 -1.03
CA ILE A 170 -11.19 12.30 -1.63
C ILE A 170 -11.02 10.96 -0.91
N LEU A 171 -11.00 10.97 0.42
CA LEU A 171 -10.90 9.76 1.22
C LEU A 171 -12.08 8.82 0.98
N HIS A 172 -13.30 9.36 0.92
CA HIS A 172 -14.50 8.58 0.59
C HIS A 172 -14.34 7.87 -0.75
N ASP A 173 -13.96 8.59 -1.80
CA ASP A 173 -13.84 8.05 -3.15
C ASP A 173 -12.73 6.97 -3.22
N ILE A 174 -11.58 7.19 -2.57
CA ILE A 174 -10.52 6.19 -2.46
C ILE A 174 -11.02 4.93 -1.76
N MET A 175 -11.80 5.07 -0.68
CA MET A 175 -12.33 3.92 0.06
C MET A 175 -13.43 3.20 -0.73
N ASP A 176 -14.23 3.91 -1.48
CA ASP A 176 -15.27 3.33 -2.35
C ASP A 176 -14.62 2.48 -3.47
N GLU A 177 -13.63 3.01 -4.17
CA GLU A 177 -12.86 2.29 -5.18
C GLU A 177 -12.12 1.07 -4.57
N THR A 178 -11.53 1.24 -3.38
CA THR A 178 -10.90 0.13 -2.65
C THR A 178 -11.93 -0.96 -2.31
N ALA A 179 -13.11 -0.58 -1.85
CA ALA A 179 -14.19 -1.50 -1.51
C ALA A 179 -14.68 -2.28 -2.73
N HIS A 180 -14.97 -1.59 -3.83
CA HIS A 180 -15.38 -2.20 -5.10
C HIS A 180 -14.34 -3.18 -5.62
N TRP A 181 -13.05 -2.78 -5.58
CA TRP A 181 -11.97 -3.66 -6.00
C TRP A 181 -11.80 -4.88 -5.09
N MET A 182 -11.96 -4.75 -3.77
CA MET A 182 -11.94 -5.89 -2.85
C MET A 182 -13.07 -6.90 -3.14
N ASP A 183 -14.22 -6.42 -3.59
CA ASP A 183 -15.40 -7.25 -3.89
C ASP A 183 -15.36 -7.86 -5.31
N SER A 184 -14.52 -7.34 -6.21
CA SER A 184 -14.41 -7.86 -7.56
C SER A 184 -13.84 -9.29 -7.57
N PRO A 185 -14.20 -10.11 -8.58
CA PRO A 185 -13.57 -11.42 -8.76
C PRO A 185 -12.05 -11.30 -8.92
N ALA A 186 -11.34 -12.35 -8.52
CA ALA A 186 -9.90 -12.47 -8.72
C ALA A 186 -9.56 -12.74 -10.19
#